data_e7a6b73ccb96802baca9deb17cb3a5c8
#
_entry.id   e7a6b73ccb96802baca9deb17cb3a5c8
#
_cell.length_a   1.000
_cell.length_b   1.000
_cell.length_c   1.000
_cell.angle_alpha   90.00
_cell.angle_beta   90.00
_cell.angle_gamma   90.00
#
_symmetry.space_group_name_H-M   'P 1'
#
loop_
_entity.id
_entity.type
_entity.pdbx_description
1 polymer ?
#
loop_
_entity_poly.entity_id
_entity_poly.type
_entity_poly.pdbx_seq_one_letter_code
_entity_poly.pdbx_strand_id
1 'polypeptide(L)'
;REGVAVQIGATLSHETGRRLHIKETKPVMLITGMAAGFGGLFQIPLAAVFFAMEVGVSGYVEYDALLPALIASYTASTTSHLLGLEKFAVDVQEIWQIGNIKNVVILVILGLAFGLTGRCFSVLLQKTKKLAGDKISNPLVRIGCLAVPLAVILLALHGARYSGLGTNLITAS
;
A
#
# COMPACT_ATOMS: atom_id res chain seq x y z
N ARG A 1 -6.62 -6.77 0.06
CA ARG A 1 -5.63 -7.89 0.10
C ARG A 1 -4.27 -7.40 0.61
N GLU A 2 -3.81 -6.26 0.16
CA GLU A 2 -2.46 -5.72 0.40
C GLU A 2 -2.24 -5.40 1.88
N GLY A 3 -3.18 -4.70 2.51
CA GLY A 3 -3.12 -4.39 3.93
C GLY A 3 -3.10 -5.64 4.82
N VAL A 4 -3.78 -6.71 4.41
CA VAL A 4 -3.79 -7.99 5.15
C VAL A 4 -2.42 -8.65 5.12
N ALA A 5 -1.73 -8.66 3.98
CA ALA A 5 -0.39 -9.23 3.88
C ALA A 5 0.62 -8.49 4.78
N VAL A 6 0.54 -7.15 4.79
CA VAL A 6 1.35 -6.30 5.67
C VAL A 6 1.06 -6.59 7.15
N GLN A 7 -0.22 -6.72 7.52
CA GLN A 7 -0.63 -7.01 8.90
C GLN A 7 -0.20 -8.41 9.35
N ILE A 8 -0.35 -9.43 8.50
CA ILE A 8 0.11 -10.79 8.80
C ILE A 8 1.63 -10.79 9.00
N GLY A 9 2.38 -10.18 8.10
CA GLY A 9 3.83 -10.06 8.21
C GLY A 9 4.26 -9.38 9.51
N ALA A 10 3.66 -8.22 9.82
CA ALA A 10 3.94 -7.47 11.03
C ALA A 10 3.63 -8.29 12.30
N THR A 11 2.45 -8.94 12.35
CA THR A 11 2.02 -9.73 13.51
C THR A 11 2.92 -10.94 13.72
N LEU A 12 3.25 -11.66 12.66
CA LEU A 12 4.11 -12.83 12.73
C LEU A 12 5.51 -12.48 13.20
N SER A 13 6.09 -11.42 12.65
CA SER A 13 7.41 -10.93 13.03
C SER A 13 7.43 -10.46 14.50
N HIS A 14 6.43 -9.68 14.92
CA HIS A 14 6.31 -9.23 16.30
C HIS A 14 6.19 -10.41 17.29
N GLU A 15 5.33 -11.39 16.97
CA GLU A 15 5.15 -12.57 17.82
C GLU A 15 6.43 -13.41 17.90
N THR A 16 7.15 -13.55 16.78
CA THR A 16 8.45 -14.23 16.75
C THR A 16 9.47 -13.50 17.63
N GLY A 17 9.57 -12.17 17.51
CA GLY A 17 10.45 -11.36 18.37
C GLY A 17 10.11 -11.49 19.84
N ARG A 18 8.82 -11.55 20.18
CA ARG A 18 8.35 -11.74 21.55
C ARG A 18 8.78 -13.11 22.12
N ARG A 19 8.61 -14.18 21.33
CA ARG A 19 9.00 -15.55 21.74
C ARG A 19 10.51 -15.70 21.89
N LEU A 20 11.27 -15.06 21.04
CA LEU A 20 12.74 -15.06 21.10
C LEU A 20 13.29 -14.09 22.16
N HIS A 21 12.43 -13.41 22.94
CA HIS A 21 12.81 -12.45 23.99
C HIS A 21 13.75 -11.35 23.50
N ILE A 22 13.58 -10.91 22.24
CA ILE A 22 14.36 -9.81 21.67
C ILE A 22 13.88 -8.50 22.32
N LYS A 23 14.72 -7.91 23.18
CA LYS A 23 14.40 -6.68 23.90
C LYS A 23 14.56 -5.46 22.97
N GLU A 24 13.71 -4.44 23.17
CA GLU A 24 13.78 -3.09 22.55
C GLU A 24 13.58 -3.00 21.02
N THR A 25 13.19 -4.07 20.36
CA THR A 25 13.09 -4.10 18.89
C THR A 25 11.66 -4.12 18.36
N LYS A 26 10.67 -3.74 19.17
CA LYS A 26 9.25 -3.78 18.72
C LYS A 26 9.01 -3.06 17.39
N PRO A 27 9.41 -1.78 17.19
CA PRO A 27 9.22 -1.12 15.91
C PRO A 27 10.01 -1.78 14.78
N VAL A 28 11.26 -2.18 15.04
CA VAL A 28 12.12 -2.85 14.06
C VAL A 28 11.51 -4.16 13.58
N MET A 29 11.01 -5.00 14.51
CA MET A 29 10.36 -6.27 14.15
C MET A 29 9.07 -6.06 13.35
N LEU A 30 8.25 -5.08 13.74
CA LEU A 30 7.03 -4.74 13.00
C LEU A 30 7.35 -4.29 11.57
N ILE A 31 8.28 -3.37 11.41
CA ILE A 31 8.71 -2.85 10.09
C ILE A 31 9.30 -3.97 9.23
N THR A 32 10.16 -4.82 9.82
CA THR A 32 10.73 -5.97 9.14
C THR A 32 9.64 -6.93 8.62
N GLY A 33 8.65 -7.23 9.44
CA GLY A 33 7.52 -8.06 9.05
C GLY A 33 6.62 -7.42 8.00
N MET A 34 6.35 -6.12 8.11
CA MET A 34 5.61 -5.37 7.08
C MET A 34 6.34 -5.39 5.73
N ALA A 35 7.66 -5.17 5.74
CA ALA A 35 8.49 -5.22 4.54
C ALA A 35 8.48 -6.62 3.90
N ALA A 36 8.57 -7.68 4.71
CA ALA A 36 8.50 -9.05 4.23
C ALA A 36 7.14 -9.38 3.62
N GLY A 37 6.04 -9.03 4.29
CA GLY A 37 4.68 -9.27 3.80
C GLY A 37 4.38 -8.56 2.49
N PHE A 38 4.77 -7.28 2.38
CA PHE A 38 4.58 -6.49 1.18
C PHE A 38 5.52 -6.95 0.05
N GLY A 39 6.80 -7.19 0.37
CA GLY A 39 7.80 -7.65 -0.60
C GLY A 39 7.50 -9.02 -1.17
N GLY A 40 7.00 -9.94 -0.33
CA GLY A 40 6.58 -11.27 -0.77
C GLY A 40 5.34 -11.23 -1.67
N LEU A 41 4.36 -10.37 -1.37
CA LEU A 41 3.14 -10.26 -2.16
C LEU A 41 3.37 -9.64 -3.53
N PHE A 42 4.12 -8.54 -3.59
CA PHE A 42 4.31 -7.77 -4.82
C PHE A 42 5.60 -8.07 -5.57
N GLN A 43 6.52 -8.81 -4.95
CA GLN A 43 7.86 -9.08 -5.49
C GLN A 43 8.63 -7.80 -5.85
N ILE A 44 8.49 -6.75 -5.02
CA ILE A 44 9.18 -5.46 -5.13
C ILE A 44 9.93 -5.14 -3.83
N PRO A 45 10.98 -5.90 -3.49
CA PRO A 45 11.57 -5.89 -2.15
C PRO A 45 12.07 -4.51 -1.71
N LEU A 46 12.72 -3.76 -2.59
CA LEU A 46 13.27 -2.44 -2.24
C LEU A 46 12.16 -1.42 -1.90
N ALA A 47 11.12 -1.36 -2.73
CA ALA A 47 9.97 -0.48 -2.47
C ALA A 47 9.22 -0.89 -1.21
N ALA A 48 9.14 -2.19 -0.91
CA ALA A 48 8.52 -2.72 0.29
C ALA A 48 9.24 -2.26 1.57
N VAL A 49 10.56 -2.19 1.54
CA VAL A 49 11.36 -1.69 2.67
C VAL A 49 11.07 -0.23 2.97
N PHE A 50 11.16 0.64 1.96
CA PHE A 50 10.88 2.07 2.14
C PHE A 50 9.44 2.31 2.57
N PHE A 51 8.48 1.60 1.97
CA PHE A 51 7.08 1.65 2.38
C PHE A 51 6.90 1.29 3.86
N ALA A 52 7.49 0.19 4.31
CA ALA A 52 7.36 -0.27 5.69
C ALA A 52 7.99 0.71 6.69
N MET A 53 9.16 1.29 6.35
CA MET A 53 9.84 2.28 7.18
C MET A 53 9.04 3.59 7.31
N GLU A 54 8.32 4.01 6.27
CA GLU A 54 7.55 5.24 6.25
C GLU A 54 6.17 5.07 6.92
N VAL A 55 5.53 3.92 6.72
CA VAL A 55 4.17 3.65 7.25
C VAL A 55 4.15 3.42 8.75
N GLY A 56 5.25 2.94 9.33
CA GLY A 56 5.32 2.55 10.75
C GLY A 56 5.05 3.69 11.71
N VAL A 57 5.66 4.84 11.50
CA VAL A 57 5.48 6.06 12.31
C VAL A 57 5.44 7.28 11.41
N SER A 58 4.33 8.01 11.43
CA SER A 58 4.18 9.20 10.60
C SER A 58 5.23 10.27 10.95
N GLY A 59 6.05 10.63 9.98
CA GLY A 59 7.09 11.67 10.11
C GLY A 59 8.39 11.22 10.75
N TYR A 60 8.56 9.92 11.04
CA TYR A 60 9.79 9.36 11.57
C TYR A 60 10.17 8.10 10.79
N VAL A 61 11.45 8.00 10.43
CA VAL A 61 11.99 6.83 9.71
C VAL A 61 12.90 6.05 10.66
N GLU A 62 12.56 4.80 10.91
CA GLU A 62 13.32 3.90 11.79
C GLU A 62 14.48 3.27 10.99
N TYR A 63 15.64 3.92 11.00
CA TYR A 63 16.81 3.47 10.25
C TYR A 63 17.39 2.13 10.74
N ASP A 64 17.20 1.79 12.01
CA ASP A 64 17.65 0.52 12.59
C ASP A 64 16.90 -0.68 11.96
N ALA A 65 15.71 -0.43 11.40
CA ALA A 65 14.95 -1.44 10.68
C ALA A 65 15.43 -1.67 9.24
N LEU A 66 16.28 -0.81 8.67
CA LEU A 66 16.64 -0.85 7.25
C LEU A 66 17.26 -2.20 6.86
N LEU A 67 18.31 -2.62 7.56
CA LEU A 67 19.02 -3.86 7.21
C LEU A 67 18.15 -5.12 7.42
N PRO A 68 17.50 -5.31 8.59
CA PRO A 68 16.63 -6.47 8.76
C PRO A 68 15.42 -6.45 7.81
N ALA A 69 14.86 -5.29 7.49
CA ALA A 69 13.77 -5.17 6.52
C ALA A 69 14.22 -5.53 5.10
N LEU A 70 15.44 -5.12 4.68
CA LEU A 70 16.03 -5.52 3.39
C LEU A 70 16.15 -7.03 3.31
N ILE A 71 16.80 -7.66 4.28
CA ILE A 71 17.00 -9.11 4.27
C ILE A 71 15.66 -9.84 4.22
N ALA A 72 14.71 -9.46 5.08
CA ALA A 72 13.41 -10.10 5.16
C ALA A 72 12.59 -9.93 3.88
N SER A 73 12.58 -8.72 3.30
CA SER A 73 11.82 -8.43 2.09
C SER A 73 12.38 -9.15 0.86
N TYR A 74 13.70 -9.17 0.67
CA TYR A 74 14.32 -9.92 -0.41
C TYR A 74 14.13 -11.42 -0.26
N THR A 75 14.28 -11.97 0.94
CA THR A 75 14.02 -13.38 1.23
C THR A 75 12.57 -13.75 0.93
N ALA A 76 11.62 -12.95 1.41
CA ALA A 76 10.20 -13.18 1.17
C ALA A 76 9.85 -13.10 -0.33
N SER A 77 10.38 -12.10 -1.04
CA SER A 77 10.19 -11.95 -2.49
C SER A 77 10.73 -13.13 -3.28
N THR A 78 11.95 -13.58 -2.96
CA THR A 78 12.57 -14.72 -3.61
C THR A 78 11.81 -16.01 -3.33
N THR A 79 11.41 -16.23 -2.07
CA THR A 79 10.61 -17.41 -1.67
C THR A 79 9.27 -17.42 -2.39
N SER A 80 8.59 -16.29 -2.45
CA SER A 80 7.32 -16.13 -3.14
C SER A 80 7.44 -16.46 -4.63
N HIS A 81 8.49 -15.98 -5.28
CA HIS A 81 8.78 -16.29 -6.67
C HIS A 81 9.07 -17.79 -6.89
N LEU A 82 9.88 -18.40 -6.03
CA LEU A 82 10.20 -19.84 -6.10
C LEU A 82 8.97 -20.74 -5.87
N LEU A 83 8.00 -20.27 -5.08
CA LEU A 83 6.74 -20.98 -4.84
C LEU A 83 5.71 -20.75 -5.96
N GLY A 84 6.07 -20.04 -7.04
CA GLY A 84 5.23 -19.85 -8.21
C GLY A 84 4.14 -18.78 -8.06
N LEU A 85 4.28 -17.84 -7.11
CA LEU A 85 3.39 -16.69 -7.05
C LEU A 85 3.66 -15.79 -8.25
N GLU A 86 2.64 -15.60 -9.08
CA GLU A 86 2.74 -14.70 -10.23
C GLU A 86 2.76 -13.23 -9.79
N LYS A 87 3.75 -12.49 -10.28
CA LYS A 87 3.83 -11.06 -10.10
C LYS A 87 2.80 -10.36 -10.98
N PHE A 88 2.02 -9.45 -10.39
CA PHE A 88 1.23 -8.53 -11.21
C PHE A 88 2.19 -7.63 -11.99
N ALA A 89 2.24 -7.80 -13.28
CA ALA A 89 3.04 -7.00 -14.19
C ALA A 89 2.17 -6.48 -15.32
N VAL A 90 2.33 -5.20 -15.64
CA VAL A 90 1.78 -4.60 -16.85
C VAL A 90 2.92 -4.52 -17.85
N ASP A 91 2.73 -5.11 -19.02
CA ASP A 91 3.74 -5.09 -20.08
C ASP A 91 3.75 -3.69 -20.72
N VAL A 92 4.81 -2.96 -20.48
CA VAL A 92 5.01 -1.63 -21.05
C VAL A 92 5.87 -1.79 -22.29
N GLN A 93 5.25 -1.64 -23.46
CA GLN A 93 5.88 -1.88 -24.77
C GLN A 93 7.03 -0.92 -25.11
N GLU A 94 7.17 0.20 -24.40
CA GLU A 94 8.25 1.15 -24.63
C GLU A 94 9.33 1.01 -23.56
N ILE A 95 10.57 0.79 -24.02
CA ILE A 95 11.75 0.82 -23.16
C ILE A 95 12.04 2.28 -22.79
N TRP A 96 11.67 2.65 -21.59
CA TRP A 96 12.00 3.95 -21.04
C TRP A 96 13.52 4.06 -20.79
N GLN A 97 14.20 4.82 -21.64
CA GLN A 97 15.63 5.13 -21.43
C GLN A 97 15.75 6.19 -20.34
N ILE A 98 16.20 5.77 -19.16
CA ILE A 98 16.40 6.65 -17.98
C ILE A 98 17.39 7.78 -18.28
N GLY A 99 18.30 7.63 -19.25
CA GLY A 99 19.25 8.66 -19.69
C GLY A 99 18.65 9.83 -20.49
N ASN A 100 17.38 9.78 -20.88
CA ASN A 100 16.76 10.84 -21.64
C ASN A 100 16.13 11.87 -20.69
N ILE A 101 16.62 13.12 -20.76
CA ILE A 101 16.16 14.22 -19.90
C ILE A 101 14.64 14.45 -20.01
N LYS A 102 14.05 14.24 -21.18
CA LYS A 102 12.59 14.34 -21.38
C LYS A 102 11.83 13.35 -20.50
N ASN A 103 12.30 12.11 -20.42
CA ASN A 103 11.69 11.06 -19.61
C ASN A 103 11.77 11.40 -18.12
N VAL A 104 12.90 11.94 -17.67
CA VAL A 104 13.07 12.40 -16.29
C VAL A 104 12.08 13.52 -15.96
N VAL A 105 11.94 14.51 -16.84
CA VAL A 105 11.00 15.63 -16.65
C VAL A 105 9.55 15.10 -16.59
N ILE A 106 9.17 14.18 -17.47
CA ILE A 106 7.84 13.57 -17.46
C ILE A 106 7.60 12.82 -16.14
N LEU A 107 8.58 12.05 -15.65
CA LEU A 107 8.47 11.34 -14.37
C LEU A 107 8.29 12.30 -13.19
N VAL A 108 9.01 13.42 -13.18
CA VAL A 108 8.84 14.45 -12.14
C VAL A 108 7.44 15.07 -12.20
N ILE A 109 6.95 15.42 -13.37
CA ILE A 109 5.61 15.98 -13.54
C ILE A 109 4.54 14.98 -13.11
N LEU A 110 4.66 13.71 -13.50
CA LEU A 110 3.76 12.64 -13.06
C LEU A 110 3.82 12.45 -11.55
N GLY A 111 5.01 12.45 -10.96
CA GLY A 111 5.18 12.35 -9.51
C GLY A 111 4.49 13.49 -8.76
N LEU A 112 4.62 14.72 -9.24
CA LEU A 112 3.92 15.88 -8.68
C LEU A 112 2.39 15.76 -8.83
N ALA A 113 1.92 15.32 -9.99
CA ALA A 113 0.49 15.12 -10.24
C ALA A 113 -0.10 14.04 -9.32
N PHE A 114 0.58 12.90 -9.18
CA PHE A 114 0.16 11.84 -8.27
C PHE A 114 0.23 12.26 -6.81
N GLY A 115 1.28 12.98 -6.40
CA GLY A 115 1.41 13.52 -5.06
C GLY A 115 0.27 14.50 -4.71
N LEU A 116 -0.07 15.39 -5.65
CA LEU A 116 -1.19 16.31 -5.49
C LEU A 116 -2.54 15.58 -5.39
N THR A 117 -2.76 14.61 -6.26
CA THR A 117 -3.97 13.78 -6.26
C THR A 117 -4.10 12.99 -4.94
N GLY A 118 -3.01 12.38 -4.48
CA GLY A 118 -2.97 11.67 -3.20
C GLY A 118 -3.27 12.58 -2.00
N ARG A 119 -2.71 13.79 -1.99
CA ARG A 119 -3.01 14.80 -0.96
C ARG A 119 -4.47 15.21 -1.00
N CYS A 120 -5.01 15.48 -2.17
CA CYS A 120 -6.42 15.86 -2.35
C CYS A 120 -7.34 14.75 -1.82
N PHE A 121 -7.07 13.49 -2.19
CA PHE A 121 -7.81 12.33 -1.70
C PHE A 121 -7.72 12.18 -0.17
N SER A 122 -6.54 12.31 0.41
CA SER A 122 -6.33 12.22 1.86
C SER A 122 -7.11 13.29 2.61
N VAL A 123 -7.04 14.55 2.15
CA VAL A 123 -7.78 15.67 2.76
C VAL A 123 -9.29 15.46 2.64
N LEU A 124 -9.76 15.00 1.47
CA LEU A 124 -11.17 14.70 1.25
C LEU A 124 -11.67 13.60 2.19
N LEU A 125 -10.89 12.53 2.31
CA LEU A 125 -11.21 11.40 3.21
C LEU A 125 -11.28 11.84 4.68
N GLN A 126 -10.31 12.63 5.13
CA GLN A 126 -10.28 13.14 6.51
C GLN A 126 -11.46 14.08 6.79
N LYS A 127 -11.76 15.00 5.88
CA LYS A 127 -12.92 15.90 6.01
C LYS A 127 -14.23 15.13 6.03
N THR A 128 -14.40 14.16 5.15
CA THR A 128 -15.61 13.31 5.09
C THR A 128 -15.77 12.51 6.38
N LYS A 129 -14.70 11.89 6.89
CA LYS A 129 -14.72 11.16 8.17
C LYS A 129 -15.11 12.08 9.33
N LYS A 130 -14.53 13.28 9.41
CA LYS A 130 -14.83 14.24 10.45
C LYS A 130 -16.27 14.72 10.39
N LEU A 131 -16.72 15.17 9.22
CA LEU A 131 -18.11 15.62 9.01
C LEU A 131 -19.14 14.53 9.32
N ALA A 132 -18.87 13.30 8.88
CA ALA A 132 -19.75 12.17 9.17
C ALA A 132 -19.74 11.79 10.67
N GLY A 133 -18.58 11.89 11.34
CA GLY A 133 -18.47 11.67 12.78
C GLY A 133 -19.20 12.70 13.62
N ASP A 134 -19.04 13.98 13.27
CA ASP A 134 -19.63 15.10 14.02
C ASP A 134 -21.18 15.18 13.85
N LYS A 135 -21.69 14.82 12.66
CA LYS A 135 -23.11 14.92 12.36
C LYS A 135 -23.93 13.66 12.67
N ILE A 136 -23.32 12.49 12.67
CA ILE A 136 -24.01 11.21 12.78
C ILE A 136 -23.35 10.36 13.87
N SER A 137 -23.93 10.41 15.08
CA SER A 137 -23.44 9.67 16.24
C SER A 137 -23.63 8.16 16.11
N ASN A 138 -24.69 7.72 15.42
CA ASN A 138 -24.96 6.29 15.23
C ASN A 138 -24.14 5.73 14.07
N PRO A 139 -23.23 4.74 14.33
CA PRO A 139 -22.35 4.20 13.31
C PRO A 139 -23.10 3.48 12.17
N LEU A 140 -24.25 2.85 12.43
CA LEU A 140 -25.06 2.17 11.41
C LEU A 140 -25.69 3.17 10.44
N VAL A 141 -26.23 4.26 10.95
CA VAL A 141 -26.80 5.34 10.13
C VAL A 141 -25.72 6.00 9.30
N ARG A 142 -24.53 6.22 9.88
CA ARG A 142 -23.38 6.78 9.19
C ARG A 142 -22.91 5.92 8.01
N ILE A 143 -22.85 4.59 8.21
CA ILE A 143 -22.52 3.66 7.13
C ILE A 143 -23.60 3.70 6.03
N GLY A 144 -24.88 3.68 6.39
CA GLY A 144 -25.99 3.77 5.44
C GLY A 144 -25.93 5.06 4.61
N CYS A 145 -25.73 6.21 5.25
CA CYS A 145 -25.62 7.52 4.58
C CYS A 145 -24.45 7.63 3.60
N LEU A 146 -23.39 6.85 3.78
CA LEU A 146 -22.26 6.81 2.87
C LEU A 146 -22.41 5.72 1.79
N ALA A 147 -22.95 4.56 2.16
CA ALA A 147 -23.08 3.42 1.27
C ALA A 147 -24.20 3.60 0.22
N VAL A 148 -25.32 4.20 0.60
CA VAL A 148 -26.48 4.37 -0.31
C VAL A 148 -26.13 5.30 -1.50
N PRO A 149 -25.58 6.53 -1.30
CA PRO A 149 -25.17 7.36 -2.42
C PRO A 149 -24.11 6.71 -3.30
N LEU A 150 -23.15 6.00 -2.69
CA LEU A 150 -22.14 5.27 -3.42
C LEU A 150 -22.73 4.17 -4.30
N ALA A 151 -23.69 3.39 -3.77
CA ALA A 151 -24.39 2.37 -4.51
C ALA A 151 -25.20 2.96 -5.68
N VAL A 152 -25.88 4.08 -5.47
CA VAL A 152 -26.64 4.80 -6.52
C VAL A 152 -25.68 5.29 -7.62
N ILE A 153 -24.56 5.89 -7.26
CA ILE A 153 -23.55 6.36 -8.22
C ILE A 153 -22.98 5.18 -9.03
N LEU A 154 -22.65 4.08 -8.36
CA LEU A 154 -22.14 2.89 -9.04
C LEU A 154 -23.15 2.28 -10.01
N LEU A 155 -24.43 2.26 -9.65
CA LEU A 155 -25.51 1.80 -10.54
C LEU A 155 -25.68 2.74 -11.74
N ALA A 156 -25.65 4.06 -11.52
CA ALA A 156 -25.74 5.06 -12.58
C ALA A 156 -24.56 5.03 -13.56
N LEU A 157 -23.37 4.69 -13.08
CA LEU A 157 -22.13 4.58 -13.89
C LEU A 157 -21.89 3.17 -14.47
N HIS A 158 -22.97 2.39 -14.72
CA HIS A 158 -22.88 1.01 -15.23
C HIS A 158 -22.07 0.07 -14.30
N GLY A 159 -22.28 0.19 -13.03
CA GLY A 159 -22.00 -0.61 -11.83
C GLY A 159 -20.73 -1.46 -11.79
N ALA A 160 -20.61 -2.42 -12.66
CA ALA A 160 -19.52 -3.40 -12.58
C ALA A 160 -18.15 -2.88 -13.05
N ARG A 161 -18.11 -1.84 -13.87
CA ARG A 161 -16.86 -1.34 -14.47
C ARG A 161 -15.96 -0.62 -13.46
N TYR A 162 -16.55 0.08 -12.50
CA TYR A 162 -15.83 0.89 -11.50
C TYR A 162 -15.88 0.29 -10.10
N SER A 163 -16.45 -0.89 -9.94
CA SER A 163 -16.46 -1.61 -8.68
C SER A 163 -15.25 -2.53 -8.54
N GLY A 164 -14.69 -2.62 -7.33
CA GLY A 164 -13.56 -3.49 -7.03
C GLY A 164 -12.20 -2.81 -7.18
N LEU A 165 -11.18 -3.58 -7.58
CA LEU A 165 -9.77 -3.15 -7.62
C LEU A 165 -9.39 -2.36 -8.89
N GLY A 166 -10.29 -2.25 -9.86
CA GLY A 166 -9.99 -1.57 -11.12
C GLY A 166 -9.03 -2.32 -12.06
N THR A 167 -8.66 -3.55 -11.76
CA THR A 167 -7.77 -4.36 -12.59
C THR A 167 -8.32 -4.57 -13.99
N ASN A 168 -9.64 -4.70 -14.11
CA ASN A 168 -10.34 -4.78 -15.38
C ASN A 168 -10.20 -3.51 -16.25
N LEU A 169 -9.98 -2.34 -15.64
CA LEU A 169 -9.74 -1.09 -16.38
C LEU A 169 -8.31 -1.02 -16.90
N ILE A 170 -7.35 -1.60 -16.15
CA ILE A 170 -5.94 -1.63 -16.55
C ILE A 170 -5.70 -2.64 -17.69
N THR A 171 -6.39 -3.79 -17.64
CA THR A 171 -6.24 -4.84 -18.66
C THR A 171 -7.05 -4.57 -19.93
N ALA A 172 -8.00 -3.64 -19.90
CA ALA A 172 -8.82 -3.26 -21.06
C ALA A 172 -8.27 -2.06 -21.84
N SER A 173 -7.17 -1.45 -21.38
CA SER A 173 -6.44 -0.38 -22.07
C SER A 173 -5.29 -0.94 -22.88
#